data_5b1aa6def83cea26f50fecc0276b9bcd
#
_entry.id   5b1aa6def83cea26f50fecc0276b9bcd
#
_cell.length_a   1.000
_cell.length_b   1.000
_cell.length_c   1.000
_cell.angle_alpha   90.00
_cell.angle_beta   90.00
_cell.angle_gamma   90.00
#
_symmetry.space_group_name_H-M   'P 1'
#
loop_
_entity.id
_entity.type
_entity.pdbx_description
1 polymer ?
#
loop_
_entity_poly.entity_id
_entity_poly.type
_entity_poly.pdbx_seq_one_letter_code
_entity_poly.pdbx_strand_id
1 'polypeptide(L)'
;MLAILPHRRGRPQTVWKTGRVLTTRATLDKHHADVASMFDGVAKRYDLMNQIMTMGAVDTWRDLVVDAVEPEPGQVILDLAAGTGTSSATFAARGAQVYPTDISTGMLVVGKQRQPHLHFVAGDATCLPYADNSFDAVTISYGLRNVEDPQKALREMLRVTKPGGRVVICEFSYPTWAPFRHVYTKYLLAAIPAMAKLASSNRDAYDYLAESILAWPDQPHLADMMAEAGWQAIAWRNVCGGVVALHRGWKGSDEKEMA
;
A
#
# COMPACT_ATOMS: atom_id res chain seq x y z
N MET A 1 -4.56 -9.05 -19.01
CA MET A 1 -5.48 -8.17 -19.73
C MET A 1 -6.27 -7.38 -18.70
N LEU A 2 -5.93 -6.09 -18.48
CA LEU A 2 -6.63 -5.21 -17.55
C LEU A 2 -8.01 -4.90 -18.15
N ALA A 3 -9.08 -5.28 -17.47
CA ALA A 3 -10.42 -4.87 -17.84
C ALA A 3 -10.62 -3.40 -17.42
N ILE A 4 -10.69 -2.51 -18.40
CA ILE A 4 -11.03 -1.10 -18.21
C ILE A 4 -12.55 -1.00 -18.14
N LEU A 5 -13.10 -0.73 -16.96
CA LEU A 5 -14.49 -0.36 -16.80
C LEU A 5 -14.61 1.16 -16.76
N PRO A 6 -15.42 1.80 -17.61
CA PRO A 6 -15.59 3.25 -17.59
C PRO A 6 -16.39 3.69 -16.35
N HIS A 7 -15.90 4.74 -15.70
CA HIS A 7 -16.50 5.38 -14.53
C HIS A 7 -17.89 5.96 -14.88
N ARG A 8 -18.96 5.47 -14.27
CA ARG A 8 -20.29 6.10 -14.32
C ARG A 8 -20.42 7.08 -13.15
N ARG A 9 -20.61 8.35 -13.49
CA ARG A 9 -20.95 9.42 -12.54
C ARG A 9 -22.31 9.17 -11.90
N GLY A 10 -22.37 9.30 -10.59
CA GLY A 10 -23.54 9.73 -9.82
C GLY A 10 -24.46 8.65 -9.28
N ARG A 11 -24.27 8.27 -8.00
CA ARG A 11 -25.34 7.90 -7.08
C ARG A 11 -25.06 8.48 -5.70
N PRO A 12 -26.09 8.90 -4.94
CA PRO A 12 -25.93 9.58 -3.66
C PRO A 12 -25.42 8.62 -2.57
N GLN A 13 -24.61 9.18 -1.69
CA GLN A 13 -24.04 8.52 -0.51
C GLN A 13 -25.13 7.97 0.39
N THR A 14 -25.22 6.67 0.54
CA THR A 14 -25.97 6.02 1.60
C THR A 14 -25.03 5.79 2.77
N VAL A 15 -25.13 6.65 3.78
CA VAL A 15 -24.45 6.50 5.06
C VAL A 15 -25.03 5.28 5.76
N TRP A 16 -24.23 4.21 5.86
CA TRP A 16 -24.56 3.03 6.66
C TRP A 16 -24.41 3.38 8.15
N LYS A 17 -25.51 3.79 8.79
CA LYS A 17 -25.63 3.79 10.25
C LYS A 17 -25.87 2.36 10.74
N THR A 18 -24.84 1.59 10.96
CA THR A 18 -24.91 0.45 11.86
C THR A 18 -24.30 0.88 13.20
N GLY A 19 -25.18 1.08 14.16
CA GLY A 19 -24.79 1.43 15.52
C GLY A 19 -24.00 0.31 16.20
N ARG A 20 -22.71 0.55 16.29
CA ARG A 20 -21.79 0.26 17.38
C ARG A 20 -20.47 0.91 16.94
N VAL A 21 -20.18 2.06 17.52
CA VAL A 21 -18.83 2.62 17.48
C VAL A 21 -17.98 1.66 18.33
N LEU A 22 -17.36 0.69 17.65
CA LEU A 22 -16.21 0.03 18.21
C LEU A 22 -15.12 1.11 18.15
N THR A 23 -14.74 1.65 19.30
CA THR A 23 -13.52 2.45 19.44
C THR A 23 -12.35 1.48 19.22
N THR A 24 -12.00 1.30 17.95
CA THR A 24 -10.87 0.47 17.56
C THR A 24 -9.60 1.34 17.58
N ARG A 25 -8.50 0.80 18.05
CA ARG A 25 -7.19 1.49 18.04
C ARG A 25 -6.80 1.99 16.64
N ALA A 26 -7.29 1.33 15.58
CA ALA A 26 -7.04 1.71 14.18
C ALA A 26 -7.79 2.98 13.72
N THR A 27 -8.83 3.42 14.47
CA THR A 27 -9.55 4.69 14.23
C THR A 27 -9.04 5.81 15.15
N LEU A 28 -8.21 5.47 16.14
CA LEU A 28 -7.59 6.41 17.07
C LEU A 28 -6.24 6.83 16.53
N ASP A 29 -6.06 8.13 16.35
CA ASP A 29 -4.81 8.86 16.08
C ASP A 29 -3.61 7.97 15.70
N LYS A 30 -3.48 7.66 14.40
CA LYS A 30 -2.34 6.91 13.84
C LYS A 30 -1.09 7.80 13.92
N HIS A 31 -0.59 8.03 15.13
CA HIS A 31 0.64 8.81 15.28
C HIS A 31 1.79 8.10 14.59
N HIS A 32 2.48 8.78 13.71
CA HIS A 32 3.63 8.28 12.96
C HIS A 32 4.64 7.54 13.85
N ALA A 33 4.88 8.03 15.08
CA ALA A 33 5.79 7.44 16.04
C ALA A 33 5.34 6.04 16.52
N ASP A 34 4.04 5.83 16.73
CA ASP A 34 3.49 4.56 17.20
C ASP A 34 3.56 3.48 16.11
N VAL A 35 3.23 3.86 14.87
CA VAL A 35 3.33 2.99 13.70
C VAL A 35 4.78 2.59 13.44
N ALA A 36 5.71 3.55 13.42
CA ALA A 36 7.13 3.29 13.23
C ALA A 36 7.68 2.35 14.31
N SER A 37 7.39 2.63 15.60
CA SER A 37 7.84 1.81 16.73
C SER A 37 7.29 0.37 16.67
N MET A 38 6.03 0.20 16.25
CA MET A 38 5.44 -1.13 16.07
C MET A 38 6.18 -1.95 15.01
N PHE A 39 6.50 -1.33 13.86
CA PHE A 39 7.24 -2.00 12.78
C PHE A 39 8.71 -2.23 13.13
N ASP A 40 9.37 -1.31 13.84
CA ASP A 40 10.73 -1.51 14.35
C ASP A 40 10.83 -2.79 15.19
N GLY A 41 9.83 -3.07 16.03
CA GLY A 41 9.79 -4.24 16.90
C GLY A 41 9.70 -5.58 16.15
N VAL A 42 9.21 -5.59 14.91
CA VAL A 42 9.03 -6.82 14.10
C VAL A 42 9.96 -6.92 12.90
N ALA A 43 10.79 -5.91 12.62
CA ALA A 43 11.56 -5.76 11.39
C ALA A 43 12.36 -7.00 10.99
N LYS A 44 13.04 -7.67 11.93
CA LYS A 44 13.88 -8.86 11.67
C LYS A 44 13.08 -10.09 11.20
N ARG A 45 11.82 -10.20 11.57
CA ARG A 45 10.94 -11.34 11.29
C ARG A 45 9.79 -11.01 10.35
N TYR A 46 9.71 -9.75 9.92
CA TYR A 46 8.58 -9.23 9.16
C TYR A 46 8.28 -10.04 7.89
N ASP A 47 9.30 -10.30 7.06
CA ASP A 47 9.12 -11.04 5.82
C ASP A 47 8.68 -12.49 6.07
N LEU A 48 9.27 -13.16 7.07
CA LEU A 48 8.89 -14.52 7.45
C LEU A 48 7.42 -14.57 7.93
N MET A 49 7.02 -13.58 8.73
CA MET A 49 5.65 -13.52 9.23
C MET A 49 4.65 -13.28 8.08
N ASN A 50 4.96 -12.42 7.13
CA ASN A 50 4.13 -12.20 5.95
C ASN A 50 4.00 -13.48 5.11
N GLN A 51 5.09 -14.22 4.90
CA GLN A 51 5.04 -15.52 4.20
C GLN A 51 4.14 -16.54 4.90
N ILE A 52 4.25 -16.66 6.22
CA ILE A 52 3.42 -17.59 7.00
C ILE A 52 1.95 -17.16 6.94
N MET A 53 1.65 -15.88 7.18
CA MET A 53 0.27 -15.37 7.23
C MET A 53 -0.45 -15.46 5.90
N THR A 54 0.28 -15.30 4.80
CA THR A 54 -0.27 -15.36 3.43
C THR A 54 -0.12 -16.73 2.79
N MET A 55 0.43 -17.71 3.53
CA MET A 55 0.78 -19.05 2.98
C MET A 55 1.62 -18.95 1.70
N GLY A 56 2.56 -17.98 1.65
CA GLY A 56 3.44 -17.73 0.52
C GLY A 56 2.81 -16.90 -0.62
N ALA A 57 1.53 -16.54 -0.54
CA ALA A 57 0.87 -15.76 -1.60
C ALA A 57 1.48 -14.35 -1.78
N VAL A 58 2.18 -13.83 -0.77
CA VAL A 58 2.85 -12.52 -0.83
C VAL A 58 3.85 -12.42 -1.97
N ASP A 59 4.53 -13.51 -2.33
CA ASP A 59 5.49 -13.51 -3.44
C ASP A 59 4.78 -13.36 -4.79
N THR A 60 3.69 -14.11 -5.00
CA THR A 60 2.83 -13.94 -6.19
C THR A 60 2.24 -12.52 -6.28
N TRP A 61 1.85 -11.95 -5.15
CA TRP A 61 1.32 -10.58 -5.14
C TRP A 61 2.41 -9.55 -5.48
N ARG A 62 3.64 -9.79 -5.05
CA ARG A 62 4.81 -8.95 -5.44
C ARG A 62 5.05 -8.99 -6.94
N ASP A 63 4.98 -10.18 -7.56
CA ASP A 63 5.11 -10.30 -9.02
C ASP A 63 4.03 -9.50 -9.76
N LEU A 64 2.78 -9.54 -9.27
CA LEU A 64 1.70 -8.73 -9.82
C LEU A 64 1.94 -7.22 -9.65
N VAL A 65 2.58 -6.79 -8.57
CA VAL A 65 2.99 -5.39 -8.39
C VAL A 65 4.07 -5.03 -9.40
N VAL A 66 5.07 -5.89 -9.60
CA VAL A 66 6.12 -5.69 -10.62
C VAL A 66 5.51 -5.54 -12.00
N ASP A 67 4.57 -6.43 -12.36
CA ASP A 67 3.87 -6.37 -13.64
C ASP A 67 3.03 -5.09 -13.80
N ALA A 68 2.47 -4.56 -12.69
CA ALA A 68 1.67 -3.32 -12.73
C ALA A 68 2.54 -2.06 -12.74
N VAL A 69 3.70 -2.12 -12.08
CA VAL A 69 4.70 -1.04 -12.11
C VAL A 69 5.40 -0.97 -13.47
N GLU A 70 5.58 -2.11 -14.16
CA GLU A 70 6.25 -2.18 -15.47
C GLU A 70 7.63 -1.51 -15.42
N PRO A 71 8.55 -1.92 -14.51
CA PRO A 71 9.84 -1.26 -14.36
C PRO A 71 10.71 -1.48 -15.60
N GLU A 72 11.30 -0.39 -16.11
CA GLU A 72 12.20 -0.40 -17.25
C GLU A 72 13.62 0.05 -16.87
N PRO A 73 14.67 -0.39 -17.57
CA PRO A 73 16.02 0.08 -17.34
C PRO A 73 16.13 1.60 -17.43
N GLY A 74 16.74 2.20 -16.41
CA GLY A 74 16.97 3.64 -16.34
C GLY A 74 15.80 4.44 -15.75
N GLN A 75 14.63 3.85 -15.52
CA GLN A 75 13.55 4.52 -14.78
C GLN A 75 13.92 4.70 -13.32
N VAL A 76 13.42 5.79 -12.73
CA VAL A 76 13.57 6.11 -11.30
C VAL A 76 12.26 5.79 -10.60
N ILE A 77 12.29 4.86 -9.64
CA ILE A 77 11.10 4.37 -8.94
C ILE A 77 11.20 4.69 -7.45
N LEU A 78 10.15 5.28 -6.91
CA LEU A 78 9.95 5.44 -5.47
C LEU A 78 9.11 4.27 -4.93
N ASP A 79 9.65 3.52 -3.98
CA ASP A 79 8.93 2.46 -3.27
C ASP A 79 8.68 2.94 -1.83
N LEU A 80 7.41 3.28 -1.53
CA LEU A 80 6.98 3.80 -0.23
C LEU A 80 6.53 2.68 0.70
N ALA A 81 6.75 2.88 2.00
CA ALA A 81 6.57 1.85 3.02
C ALA A 81 7.31 0.56 2.62
N ALA A 82 8.52 0.74 2.11
CA ALA A 82 9.31 -0.32 1.50
C ALA A 82 9.78 -1.37 2.50
N GLY A 83 9.72 -1.08 3.80
CA GLY A 83 10.15 -1.98 4.85
C GLY A 83 11.60 -2.41 4.67
N THR A 84 11.84 -3.71 4.53
CA THR A 84 13.17 -4.29 4.31
C THR A 84 13.64 -4.25 2.86
N GLY A 85 12.88 -3.61 1.95
CA GLY A 85 13.24 -3.42 0.54
C GLY A 85 13.13 -4.67 -0.33
N THR A 86 12.37 -5.67 0.09
CA THR A 86 12.22 -6.92 -0.67
C THR A 86 11.55 -6.68 -2.03
N SER A 87 10.51 -5.82 -2.10
CA SER A 87 9.88 -5.40 -3.36
C SER A 87 10.80 -4.50 -4.17
N SER A 88 11.50 -3.57 -3.52
CA SER A 88 12.45 -2.66 -4.15
C SER A 88 13.55 -3.42 -4.90
N ALA A 89 14.05 -4.53 -4.32
CA ALA A 89 15.06 -5.37 -4.96
C ALA A 89 14.57 -5.99 -6.27
N THR A 90 13.27 -6.33 -6.38
CA THR A 90 12.71 -6.89 -7.62
C THR A 90 12.61 -5.84 -8.72
N PHE A 91 12.31 -4.59 -8.40
CA PHE A 91 12.34 -3.50 -9.37
C PHE A 91 13.77 -3.19 -9.84
N ALA A 92 14.73 -3.16 -8.90
CA ALA A 92 16.14 -2.95 -9.22
C ALA A 92 16.71 -4.06 -10.11
N ALA A 93 16.29 -5.32 -9.92
CA ALA A 93 16.67 -6.44 -10.78
C ALA A 93 16.17 -6.30 -12.23
N ARG A 94 15.17 -5.45 -12.49
CA ARG A 94 14.70 -5.09 -13.84
C ARG A 94 15.44 -3.88 -14.42
N GLY A 95 16.48 -3.36 -13.74
CA GLY A 95 17.33 -2.27 -14.20
C GLY A 95 16.83 -0.87 -13.80
N ALA A 96 15.80 -0.75 -13.00
CA ALA A 96 15.34 0.53 -12.47
C ALA A 96 16.24 1.02 -11.32
N GLN A 97 16.37 2.33 -11.19
CA GLN A 97 16.94 2.97 -10.02
C GLN A 97 15.86 3.14 -8.96
N VAL A 98 15.98 2.44 -7.83
CA VAL A 98 14.93 2.39 -6.82
C VAL A 98 15.33 3.12 -5.55
N TYR A 99 14.38 3.87 -5.00
CA TYR A 99 14.48 4.57 -3.72
C TYR A 99 13.48 3.98 -2.71
N PRO A 100 13.90 2.94 -1.95
CA PRO A 100 13.11 2.41 -0.84
C PRO A 100 12.98 3.46 0.25
N THR A 101 11.75 3.87 0.55
CA THR A 101 11.47 4.92 1.54
C THR A 101 10.49 4.40 2.58
N ASP A 102 10.84 4.54 3.85
CA ASP A 102 10.00 4.09 4.96
C ASP A 102 10.11 5.06 6.15
N ILE A 103 9.09 5.10 6.98
CA ILE A 103 9.09 5.86 8.22
C ILE A 103 9.80 5.10 9.36
N SER A 104 9.83 3.76 9.31
CA SER A 104 10.48 2.88 10.26
C SER A 104 11.97 2.79 10.00
N THR A 105 12.78 3.42 10.85
CA THR A 105 14.24 3.37 10.75
C THR A 105 14.78 1.96 11.02
N GLY A 106 14.11 1.18 11.88
CA GLY A 106 14.46 -0.23 12.12
C GLY A 106 14.31 -1.09 10.89
N MET A 107 13.25 -0.89 10.09
CA MET A 107 13.06 -1.56 8.79
C MET A 107 14.17 -1.18 7.81
N LEU A 108 14.50 0.11 7.69
CA LEU A 108 15.54 0.60 6.79
C LEU A 108 16.92 0.03 7.14
N VAL A 109 17.26 -0.08 8.44
CA VAL A 109 18.53 -0.67 8.89
C VAL A 109 18.62 -2.14 8.48
N VAL A 110 17.57 -2.93 8.70
CA VAL A 110 17.51 -4.33 8.26
C VAL A 110 17.57 -4.43 6.75
N GLY A 111 16.84 -3.56 6.05
CA GLY A 111 16.83 -3.48 4.59
C GLY A 111 18.21 -3.18 4.03
N LYS A 112 18.92 -2.21 4.56
CA LYS A 112 20.28 -1.85 4.14
C LYS A 112 21.30 -2.98 4.34
N GLN A 113 21.13 -3.78 5.39
CA GLN A 113 21.97 -4.97 5.62
C GLN A 113 21.72 -6.07 4.58
N ARG A 114 20.44 -6.26 4.17
CA ARG A 114 20.05 -7.30 3.20
C ARG A 114 20.28 -6.89 1.74
N GLN A 115 20.09 -5.60 1.45
CA GLN A 115 20.12 -4.99 0.12
C GLN A 115 21.09 -3.79 0.12
N PRO A 116 22.41 -4.00 0.32
CA PRO A 116 23.39 -2.92 0.49
C PRO A 116 23.53 -2.01 -0.73
N HIS A 117 23.11 -2.48 -1.92
CA HIS A 117 23.14 -1.73 -3.17
C HIS A 117 21.99 -0.74 -3.33
N LEU A 118 20.88 -0.87 -2.55
CA LEU A 118 19.74 0.03 -2.61
C LEU A 118 19.96 1.31 -1.76
N HIS A 119 19.33 2.39 -2.19
CA HIS A 119 19.39 3.71 -1.56
C HIS A 119 18.20 3.92 -0.62
N PHE A 120 18.26 3.35 0.58
CA PHE A 120 17.23 3.50 1.60
C PHE A 120 17.17 4.92 2.15
N VAL A 121 15.96 5.48 2.23
CA VAL A 121 15.68 6.84 2.71
C VAL A 121 14.64 6.79 3.83
N ALA A 122 14.88 7.49 4.93
CA ALA A 122 13.86 7.73 5.94
C ALA A 122 12.92 8.84 5.45
N GLY A 123 11.61 8.59 5.43
CA GLY A 123 10.65 9.57 4.95
C GLY A 123 9.22 9.25 5.34
N ASP A 124 8.45 10.31 5.52
CA ASP A 124 7.01 10.28 5.76
C ASP A 124 6.27 10.44 4.44
N ALA A 125 5.35 9.52 4.13
CA ALA A 125 4.54 9.57 2.91
C ALA A 125 3.68 10.83 2.79
N THR A 126 3.41 11.51 3.92
CA THR A 126 2.65 12.78 3.93
C THR A 126 3.51 14.02 3.70
N CYS A 127 4.84 13.87 3.68
CA CYS A 127 5.80 14.95 3.45
C CYS A 127 7.10 14.35 2.90
N LEU A 128 7.10 14.01 1.61
CA LEU A 128 8.20 13.28 0.98
C LEU A 128 9.43 14.18 0.79
N PRO A 129 10.64 13.71 1.15
CA PRO A 129 11.88 14.49 1.06
C PRO A 129 12.45 14.50 -0.37
N TYR A 130 11.59 14.68 -1.36
CA TYR A 130 11.95 14.69 -2.78
C TYR A 130 11.35 15.88 -3.49
N ALA A 131 12.04 16.34 -4.55
CA ALA A 131 11.55 17.41 -5.42
C ALA A 131 10.33 16.93 -6.24
N ASP A 132 9.57 17.89 -6.76
CA ASP A 132 8.49 17.63 -7.70
C ASP A 132 9.03 16.91 -8.94
N ASN A 133 8.21 16.05 -9.54
CA ASN A 133 8.50 15.40 -10.83
C ASN A 133 9.83 14.62 -10.86
N SER A 134 10.15 13.91 -9.76
CA SER A 134 11.42 13.18 -9.62
C SER A 134 11.35 11.72 -10.09
N PHE A 135 10.17 11.09 -10.06
CA PHE A 135 10.01 9.65 -10.27
C PHE A 135 9.14 9.30 -11.47
N ASP A 136 9.55 8.28 -12.23
CA ASP A 136 8.78 7.73 -13.35
C ASP A 136 7.62 6.86 -12.85
N ALA A 137 7.80 6.22 -11.71
CA ALA A 137 6.74 5.49 -11.01
C ALA A 137 6.88 5.63 -9.50
N VAL A 138 5.74 5.61 -8.80
CA VAL A 138 5.66 5.54 -7.34
C VAL A 138 4.82 4.32 -6.98
N THR A 139 5.27 3.53 -6.02
CA THR A 139 4.52 2.37 -5.52
C THR A 139 4.42 2.38 -4.00
N ILE A 140 3.34 1.82 -3.49
CA ILE A 140 3.16 1.54 -2.07
C ILE A 140 2.41 0.22 -1.92
N SER A 141 3.00 -0.71 -1.15
CA SER A 141 2.41 -2.03 -0.91
C SER A 141 2.14 -2.24 0.58
N TYR A 142 0.87 -2.46 0.93
CA TYR A 142 0.37 -2.73 2.30
C TYR A 142 0.72 -1.66 3.34
N GLY A 143 1.07 -0.45 2.86
CA GLY A 143 1.50 0.65 3.70
C GLY A 143 0.48 1.78 3.82
N LEU A 144 -0.33 2.02 2.76
CA LEU A 144 -1.17 3.22 2.68
C LEU A 144 -2.24 3.27 3.78
N ARG A 145 -2.80 2.12 4.18
CA ARG A 145 -3.76 2.03 5.29
C ARG A 145 -3.19 2.45 6.64
N ASN A 146 -1.86 2.44 6.79
CA ASN A 146 -1.17 2.79 8.03
C ASN A 146 -0.75 4.28 8.08
N VAL A 147 -0.93 5.01 6.98
CA VAL A 147 -0.63 6.44 6.91
C VAL A 147 -1.70 7.23 7.64
N GLU A 148 -1.30 8.23 8.41
CA GLU A 148 -2.19 9.10 9.20
C GLU A 148 -3.19 9.85 8.31
N ASP A 149 -2.71 10.46 7.21
CA ASP A 149 -3.52 11.13 6.20
C ASP A 149 -3.24 10.52 4.81
N PRO A 150 -3.98 9.45 4.43
CA PRO A 150 -3.80 8.81 3.13
C PRO A 150 -4.07 9.75 1.94
N GLN A 151 -4.98 10.72 2.11
CA GLN A 151 -5.29 11.68 1.06
C GLN A 151 -4.12 12.65 0.81
N LYS A 152 -3.43 13.06 1.87
CA LYS A 152 -2.22 13.88 1.78
C LYS A 152 -1.08 13.08 1.15
N ALA A 153 -0.91 11.81 1.54
CA ALA A 153 0.08 10.93 0.93
C ALA A 153 -0.15 10.74 -0.57
N LEU A 154 -1.40 10.52 -1.00
CA LEU A 154 -1.73 10.40 -2.42
C LEU A 154 -1.38 11.68 -3.21
N ARG A 155 -1.56 12.86 -2.62
CA ARG A 155 -1.14 14.15 -3.23
C ARG A 155 0.39 14.30 -3.27
N GLU A 156 1.10 13.89 -2.23
CA GLU A 156 2.57 13.89 -2.20
C GLU A 156 3.16 12.91 -3.24
N MET A 157 2.59 11.71 -3.33
CA MET A 157 2.94 10.76 -4.38
C MET A 157 2.75 11.37 -5.77
N LEU A 158 1.62 12.08 -6.00
CA LEU A 158 1.37 12.77 -7.26
C LEU A 158 2.40 13.89 -7.50
N ARG A 159 2.72 14.69 -6.47
CA ARG A 159 3.68 15.78 -6.58
C ARG A 159 5.04 15.29 -7.07
N VAL A 160 5.56 14.23 -6.47
CA VAL A 160 6.90 13.70 -6.79
C VAL A 160 6.95 12.87 -8.06
N THR A 161 5.82 12.44 -8.59
CA THR A 161 5.73 11.69 -9.86
C THR A 161 5.88 12.65 -11.03
N LYS A 162 6.63 12.29 -12.05
CA LYS A 162 6.78 13.04 -13.31
C LYS A 162 5.45 13.09 -14.08
N PRO A 163 5.20 14.13 -14.90
CA PRO A 163 4.11 14.10 -15.88
C PRO A 163 4.18 12.84 -16.74
N GLY A 164 3.05 12.18 -16.96
CA GLY A 164 3.00 10.88 -17.64
C GLY A 164 3.50 9.68 -16.80
N GLY A 165 4.00 9.92 -15.60
CA GLY A 165 4.37 8.86 -14.67
C GLY A 165 3.15 8.19 -13.99
N ARG A 166 3.38 7.12 -13.27
CA ARG A 166 2.32 6.27 -12.72
C ARG A 166 2.46 6.01 -11.23
N VAL A 167 1.33 5.71 -10.60
CA VAL A 167 1.27 5.16 -9.24
C VAL A 167 0.72 3.73 -9.29
N VAL A 168 1.27 2.85 -8.46
CA VAL A 168 0.73 1.51 -8.21
C VAL A 168 0.56 1.32 -6.71
N ILE A 169 -0.65 1.02 -6.28
CA ILE A 169 -1.02 0.79 -4.88
C ILE A 169 -1.49 -0.65 -4.76
N CYS A 170 -0.79 -1.46 -3.97
CA CYS A 170 -1.21 -2.79 -3.59
C CYS A 170 -1.66 -2.77 -2.13
N GLU A 171 -2.94 -3.01 -1.87
CA GLU A 171 -3.47 -2.93 -0.51
C GLU A 171 -4.57 -3.98 -0.27
N PHE A 172 -4.75 -4.33 1.01
CA PHE A 172 -5.91 -5.12 1.41
C PHE A 172 -7.20 -4.41 1.05
N SER A 173 -8.22 -5.20 0.76
CA SER A 173 -9.53 -4.69 0.38
C SER A 173 -10.62 -5.71 0.75
N TYR A 174 -11.83 -5.51 0.23
CA TYR A 174 -12.96 -6.38 0.54
C TYR A 174 -13.28 -7.32 -0.61
N PRO A 175 -13.51 -8.62 -0.33
CA PRO A 175 -14.02 -9.56 -1.32
C PRO A 175 -15.29 -9.02 -2.00
N THR A 176 -15.33 -9.12 -3.33
CA THR A 176 -16.45 -8.60 -4.13
C THR A 176 -17.69 -9.49 -4.07
N TRP A 177 -17.51 -10.80 -3.82
CA TRP A 177 -18.61 -11.75 -3.65
C TRP A 177 -19.09 -11.80 -2.19
N ALA A 178 -20.36 -11.41 -1.95
CA ALA A 178 -20.91 -11.22 -0.61
C ALA A 178 -20.79 -12.43 0.33
N PRO A 179 -21.04 -13.71 -0.08
CA PRO A 179 -20.84 -14.86 0.80
C PRO A 179 -19.37 -15.01 1.23
N PHE A 180 -18.42 -14.83 0.30
CA PHE A 180 -17.00 -14.90 0.61
C PHE A 180 -16.57 -13.75 1.52
N ARG A 181 -17.09 -12.54 1.32
CA ARG A 181 -16.85 -11.38 2.20
C ARG A 181 -17.26 -11.70 3.66
N HIS A 182 -18.42 -12.32 3.86
CA HIS A 182 -18.87 -12.69 5.20
C HIS A 182 -17.94 -13.70 5.88
N VAL A 183 -17.49 -14.72 5.15
CA VAL A 183 -16.53 -15.71 5.66
C VAL A 183 -15.19 -15.05 5.95
N TYR A 184 -14.68 -14.22 5.05
CA TYR A 184 -13.42 -13.51 5.20
C TYR A 184 -13.41 -12.57 6.41
N THR A 185 -14.49 -11.79 6.60
CA THR A 185 -14.61 -10.92 7.76
C THR A 185 -14.58 -11.70 9.07
N LYS A 186 -15.29 -12.85 9.14
CA LYS A 186 -15.23 -13.73 10.30
C LYS A 186 -13.84 -14.32 10.51
N TYR A 187 -13.14 -14.66 9.43
CA TYR A 187 -11.76 -15.13 9.48
C TYR A 187 -10.82 -14.06 10.05
N LEU A 188 -10.89 -12.82 9.57
CA LEU A 188 -10.08 -11.71 10.09
C LEU A 188 -10.30 -11.51 11.59
N LEU A 189 -11.55 -11.55 12.05
CA LEU A 189 -11.90 -11.32 13.44
C LEU A 189 -11.54 -12.49 14.38
N ALA A 190 -11.47 -13.71 13.88
CA ALA A 190 -11.24 -14.90 14.71
C ALA A 190 -9.83 -15.50 14.53
N ALA A 191 -9.34 -15.62 13.31
CA ALA A 191 -8.10 -16.34 13.03
C ALA A 191 -6.86 -15.48 13.31
N ILE A 192 -6.86 -14.19 12.98
CA ILE A 192 -5.70 -13.32 13.22
C ILE A 192 -5.42 -13.19 14.71
N PRO A 193 -6.38 -12.88 15.59
CA PRO A 193 -6.14 -12.87 17.04
C PRO A 193 -5.72 -14.23 17.61
N ALA A 194 -6.24 -15.35 17.05
CA ALA A 194 -5.83 -16.69 17.47
C ALA A 194 -4.37 -17.00 17.10
N MET A 195 -3.94 -16.60 15.89
CA MET A 195 -2.55 -16.72 15.45
C MET A 195 -1.62 -15.83 16.28
N ALA A 196 -2.06 -14.64 16.67
CA ALA A 196 -1.32 -13.75 17.55
C ALA A 196 -1.02 -14.40 18.91
N LYS A 197 -1.96 -15.17 19.47
CA LYS A 197 -1.76 -15.91 20.71
C LYS A 197 -0.71 -17.00 20.58
N LEU A 198 -0.62 -17.65 19.42
CA LEU A 198 0.36 -18.71 19.14
C LEU A 198 1.76 -18.17 18.83
N ALA A 199 1.83 -17.00 18.17
CA ALA A 199 3.09 -16.38 17.78
C ALA A 199 3.83 -15.65 18.91
N SER A 200 3.23 -15.52 20.10
CA SER A 200 3.73 -15.05 21.41
C SER A 200 4.58 -13.78 21.49
N SER A 201 4.91 -13.11 20.39
CA SER A 201 5.89 -12.01 20.42
C SER A 201 5.35 -10.59 20.16
N ASN A 202 4.16 -10.43 19.57
CA ASN A 202 3.59 -9.09 19.40
C ASN A 202 2.07 -9.12 19.09
N ARG A 203 1.26 -9.38 20.10
CA ARG A 203 -0.19 -9.46 19.98
C ARG A 203 -0.83 -8.17 19.46
N ASP A 204 -0.31 -7.03 19.91
CA ASP A 204 -0.84 -5.71 19.54
C ASP A 204 -0.72 -5.44 18.03
N ALA A 205 0.36 -5.91 17.37
CA ALA A 205 0.56 -5.76 15.93
C ALA A 205 -0.46 -6.57 15.10
N TYR A 206 -0.87 -7.74 15.57
CA TYR A 206 -1.87 -8.57 14.85
C TYR A 206 -3.30 -8.05 15.05
N ASP A 207 -3.64 -7.60 16.26
CA ASP A 207 -4.92 -6.96 16.52
C ASP A 207 -5.04 -5.67 15.66
N TYR A 208 -3.98 -4.87 15.60
CA TYR A 208 -3.89 -3.70 14.72
C TYR A 208 -4.06 -4.06 13.23
N LEU A 209 -3.43 -5.15 12.77
CA LEU A 209 -3.56 -5.60 11.37
C LEU A 209 -5.03 -5.88 11.01
N ALA A 210 -5.74 -6.66 11.83
CA ALA A 210 -7.15 -6.97 11.58
C ALA A 210 -8.02 -5.70 11.58
N GLU A 211 -7.82 -4.82 12.57
CA GLU A 211 -8.55 -3.57 12.70
C GLU A 211 -8.27 -2.62 11.54
N SER A 212 -7.01 -2.46 11.13
CA SER A 212 -6.63 -1.58 10.02
C SER A 212 -7.19 -2.06 8.68
N ILE A 213 -7.26 -3.38 8.44
CA ILE A 213 -7.90 -3.94 7.24
C ILE A 213 -9.41 -3.65 7.25
N LEU A 214 -10.09 -3.86 8.40
CA LEU A 214 -11.53 -3.64 8.51
C LEU A 214 -11.95 -2.17 8.45
N ALA A 215 -11.05 -1.25 8.77
CA ALA A 215 -11.28 0.19 8.69
C ALA A 215 -10.93 0.77 7.29
N TRP A 216 -10.22 0.00 6.45
CA TRP A 216 -9.76 0.49 5.15
C TRP A 216 -10.89 0.50 4.11
N PRO A 217 -10.94 1.46 3.18
CA PRO A 217 -11.95 1.52 2.13
C PRO A 217 -11.85 0.36 1.14
N ASP A 218 -12.96 0.07 0.46
CA ASP A 218 -12.99 -0.87 -0.65
C ASP A 218 -12.38 -0.28 -1.95
N GLN A 219 -12.34 -1.09 -3.00
CA GLN A 219 -11.68 -0.74 -4.26
C GLN A 219 -12.23 0.55 -4.91
N PRO A 220 -13.56 0.73 -5.07
CA PRO A 220 -14.11 1.96 -5.63
C PRO A 220 -13.78 3.21 -4.81
N HIS A 221 -13.86 3.12 -3.49
CA HIS A 221 -13.56 4.26 -2.63
C HIS A 221 -12.08 4.66 -2.65
N LEU A 222 -11.16 3.68 -2.73
CA LEU A 222 -9.75 4.01 -2.94
C LEU A 222 -9.51 4.65 -4.32
N ALA A 223 -10.19 4.20 -5.36
CA ALA A 223 -10.11 4.84 -6.67
C ALA A 223 -10.66 6.28 -6.64
N ASP A 224 -11.75 6.54 -5.89
CA ASP A 224 -12.27 7.89 -5.69
C ASP A 224 -11.25 8.79 -4.95
N MET A 225 -10.61 8.28 -3.89
CA MET A 225 -9.54 8.99 -3.18
C MET A 225 -8.35 9.34 -4.10
N MET A 226 -7.97 8.41 -4.98
CA MET A 226 -6.92 8.66 -5.98
C MET A 226 -7.33 9.76 -6.96
N ALA A 227 -8.58 9.74 -7.44
CA ALA A 227 -9.11 10.75 -8.34
C ALA A 227 -9.17 12.14 -7.68
N GLU A 228 -9.60 12.22 -6.41
CA GLU A 228 -9.59 13.45 -5.62
C GLU A 228 -8.18 14.00 -5.38
N ALA A 229 -7.17 13.14 -5.33
CA ALA A 229 -5.76 13.54 -5.24
C ALA A 229 -5.19 14.06 -6.58
N GLY A 230 -5.89 13.84 -7.70
CA GLY A 230 -5.49 14.32 -9.03
C GLY A 230 -4.97 13.23 -9.98
N TRP A 231 -4.98 11.96 -9.56
CA TRP A 231 -4.63 10.85 -10.42
C TRP A 231 -5.67 10.62 -11.51
N GLN A 232 -5.24 10.21 -12.70
CA GLN A 232 -6.09 10.01 -13.88
C GLN A 232 -6.03 8.56 -14.36
N ALA A 233 -6.94 8.16 -15.26
CA ALA A 233 -7.00 6.83 -15.87
C ALA A 233 -6.89 5.69 -14.82
N ILE A 234 -7.55 5.87 -13.68
CA ILE A 234 -7.49 4.94 -12.56
C ILE A 234 -8.18 3.64 -12.92
N ALA A 235 -7.48 2.53 -12.72
CA ALA A 235 -7.99 1.19 -12.87
C ALA A 235 -7.53 0.32 -11.71
N TRP A 236 -8.28 -0.74 -11.40
CA TRP A 236 -7.86 -1.71 -10.40
C TRP A 236 -8.11 -3.14 -10.82
N ARG A 237 -7.33 -4.04 -10.22
CA ARG A 237 -7.43 -5.49 -10.38
C ARG A 237 -7.59 -6.14 -9.01
N ASN A 238 -8.62 -6.97 -8.87
CA ASN A 238 -8.82 -7.79 -7.68
C ASN A 238 -7.92 -9.03 -7.71
N VAL A 239 -7.31 -9.32 -6.56
CA VAL A 239 -6.49 -10.50 -6.32
C VAL A 239 -7.15 -11.31 -5.19
N CYS A 240 -7.09 -12.63 -5.25
CA CYS A 240 -7.71 -13.53 -4.26
C CYS A 240 -9.19 -13.18 -3.99
N GLY A 241 -9.99 -12.97 -5.05
CA GLY A 241 -11.42 -12.64 -4.93
C GLY A 241 -11.71 -11.25 -4.35
N GLY A 242 -10.71 -10.37 -4.29
CA GLY A 242 -10.83 -9.00 -3.79
C GLY A 242 -10.28 -8.80 -2.36
N VAL A 243 -9.64 -9.84 -1.77
CA VAL A 243 -8.91 -9.70 -0.49
C VAL A 243 -7.77 -8.69 -0.60
N VAL A 244 -7.14 -8.65 -1.75
CA VAL A 244 -6.13 -7.66 -2.14
C VAL A 244 -6.56 -7.01 -3.45
N ALA A 245 -6.28 -5.74 -3.61
CA ALA A 245 -6.48 -5.02 -4.86
C ALA A 245 -5.23 -4.24 -5.24
N LEU A 246 -4.90 -4.28 -6.54
CA LEU A 246 -3.91 -3.41 -7.14
C LEU A 246 -4.62 -2.28 -7.85
N HIS A 247 -4.33 -1.05 -7.46
CA HIS A 247 -4.78 0.15 -8.16
C HIS A 247 -3.62 0.76 -8.94
N ARG A 248 -3.88 1.22 -10.15
CA ARG A 248 -2.93 1.97 -10.97
C ARG A 248 -3.58 3.26 -11.45
N GLY A 249 -2.86 4.36 -11.35
CA GLY A 249 -3.26 5.66 -11.86
C GLY A 249 -2.09 6.36 -12.52
N TRP A 250 -2.36 7.40 -13.31
CA TRP A 250 -1.36 8.15 -14.05
C TRP A 250 -1.41 9.63 -13.67
N LYS A 251 -0.25 10.28 -13.61
CA LYS A 251 -0.19 11.73 -13.57
C LYS A 251 -0.40 12.26 -14.98
N GLY A 252 -1.32 13.23 -15.12
CA GLY A 252 -1.53 13.88 -16.42
C GLY A 252 -0.22 14.41 -17.02
N SER A 253 -0.05 14.28 -18.33
CA SER A 253 1.01 14.99 -19.07
C SER A 253 0.65 16.47 -19.16
N ASP A 254 1.61 17.35 -18.93
CA ASP A 254 1.42 18.77 -19.20
C ASP A 254 1.21 18.94 -20.72
N GLU A 255 -0.03 19.23 -21.14
CA GLU A 255 -0.38 19.47 -22.56
C GLU A 255 0.34 20.68 -23.19
N LYS A 256 1.27 21.31 -22.48
CA LYS A 256 1.96 22.53 -22.94
C LYS A 256 3.22 22.30 -23.77
N GLU A 257 3.67 21.06 -23.97
CA GLU A 257 4.91 20.76 -24.71
C GLU A 257 4.68 20.32 -26.17
N MET A 258 3.42 20.30 -26.66
CA MET A 258 3.07 19.89 -28.04
C MET A 258 2.32 20.99 -28.82
N ALA A 259 2.55 22.28 -28.51
CA ALA A 259 2.00 23.39 -29.30
C ALA A 259 3.12 24.26 -29.90
#